data_86d575657e7630d5b1580fc7772a2a18
#
_entry.id   86d575657e7630d5b1580fc7772a2a18
#
_cell.length_a   1.000
_cell.length_b   1.000
_cell.length_c   1.000
_cell.angle_alpha   90.00
_cell.angle_beta   90.00
_cell.angle_gamma   90.00
#
_symmetry.space_group_name_H-M   'P 1'
#
loop_
_entity.id
_entity.type
_entity.pdbx_description
1 polymer ?
#
loop_
_entity_poly.entity_id
_entity_poly.type
_entity_poly.pdbx_seq_one_letter_code
_entity_poly.pdbx_strand_id
1 'polypeptide(L)'
;MKAYWVCVYEKIDNAEKLKEYAVKAKPAIEKFSGKFLVRGGKNRTNDGIDSPRNVVVEFPDYNTAVECYDSKEYQEAHNILKGHVVRHHQIVEGG
;
A
#
# COMPACT_ATOMS: atom_id res chain seq x y z
N MET A 1 1.77 -17.40 10.19
CA MET A 1 2.70 -16.26 10.28
C MET A 1 2.17 -15.09 9.49
N LYS A 2 2.08 -13.93 10.11
CA LYS A 2 1.56 -12.74 9.45
C LYS A 2 2.47 -12.24 8.36
N ALA A 3 1.90 -11.50 7.42
CA ALA A 3 2.65 -10.90 6.34
C ALA A 3 2.21 -9.43 6.18
N TYR A 4 3.03 -8.68 5.47
CA TYR A 4 2.85 -7.22 5.42
C TYR A 4 3.04 -6.69 4.00
N TRP A 5 2.22 -5.73 3.63
CA TRP A 5 2.52 -4.84 2.54
C TRP A 5 3.33 -3.69 3.12
N VAL A 6 4.51 -3.47 2.59
CA VAL A 6 5.35 -2.35 2.97
C VAL A 6 5.44 -1.45 1.75
N CYS A 7 4.87 -0.26 1.86
CA CYS A 7 4.77 0.66 0.75
C CYS A 7 5.41 2.00 1.12
N VAL A 8 6.43 2.38 0.36
CA VAL A 8 7.14 3.64 0.54
C VAL A 8 6.95 4.47 -0.73
N TYR A 9 6.29 5.60 -0.60
CA TYR A 9 6.13 6.51 -1.74
C TYR A 9 7.40 7.33 -1.92
N GLU A 10 7.87 7.40 -3.14
CA GLU A 10 8.99 8.26 -3.51
C GLU A 10 8.49 9.61 -3.99
N LYS A 11 7.39 9.60 -4.74
CA LYS A 11 6.83 10.81 -5.34
C LYS A 11 5.33 10.68 -5.50
N ILE A 12 4.61 11.76 -5.21
CA ILE A 12 3.17 11.84 -5.43
C ILE A 12 2.93 13.04 -6.35
N ASP A 13 2.66 12.76 -7.63
CA ASP A 13 2.45 13.81 -8.63
C ASP A 13 1.01 14.33 -8.61
N ASN A 14 0.05 13.49 -8.21
CA ASN A 14 -1.36 13.86 -8.21
C ASN A 14 -2.03 13.36 -6.93
N ALA A 15 -2.20 14.25 -5.96
CA ALA A 15 -2.81 13.93 -4.68
C ALA A 15 -4.28 13.51 -4.80
N GLU A 16 -5.01 14.06 -5.79
CA GLU A 16 -6.40 13.68 -6.01
C GLU A 16 -6.54 12.23 -6.48
N LYS A 17 -5.64 11.79 -7.35
CA LYS A 17 -5.61 10.39 -7.80
C LYS A 17 -5.26 9.44 -6.65
N LEU A 18 -4.35 9.85 -5.78
CA LEU A 18 -4.03 9.07 -4.59
C LEU A 18 -5.26 8.92 -3.70
N LYS A 19 -6.04 9.97 -3.55
CA LYS A 19 -7.26 9.97 -2.76
C LYS A 19 -8.32 9.03 -3.36
N GLU A 20 -8.53 9.10 -4.68
CA GLU A 20 -9.44 8.20 -5.39
C GLU A 20 -9.01 6.74 -5.21
N TYR A 21 -7.72 6.49 -5.35
CA TYR A 21 -7.15 5.16 -5.11
C TYR A 21 -7.46 4.68 -3.70
N ALA A 22 -7.20 5.50 -2.70
CA ALA A 22 -7.36 5.12 -1.29
C ALA A 22 -8.81 4.72 -0.97
N VAL A 23 -9.78 5.45 -1.50
CA VAL A 23 -11.20 5.15 -1.32
C VAL A 23 -11.55 3.79 -1.91
N LYS A 24 -10.99 3.46 -3.07
CA LYS A 24 -11.28 2.20 -3.76
C LYS A 24 -10.45 1.03 -3.22
N ALA A 25 -9.23 1.28 -2.79
CA ALA A 25 -8.33 0.23 -2.30
C ALA A 25 -8.74 -0.28 -0.91
N LYS A 26 -9.23 0.60 -0.05
CA LYS A 26 -9.55 0.22 1.33
C LYS A 26 -10.51 -0.97 1.43
N PRO A 27 -11.68 -0.97 0.75
CA PRO A 27 -12.57 -2.12 0.83
C PRO A 27 -11.97 -3.40 0.23
N ALA A 28 -11.15 -3.28 -0.81
CA ALA A 28 -10.46 -4.43 -1.39
C ALA A 28 -9.50 -5.05 -0.38
N ILE A 29 -8.71 -4.22 0.29
CA ILE A 29 -7.74 -4.67 1.30
C ILE A 29 -8.46 -5.31 2.49
N GLU A 30 -9.54 -4.70 2.95
CA GLU A 30 -10.32 -5.22 4.09
C GLU A 30 -11.01 -6.54 3.77
N LYS A 31 -11.42 -6.74 2.52
CA LYS A 31 -12.00 -7.99 2.06
C LYS A 31 -11.03 -9.18 2.24
N PHE A 32 -9.75 -8.92 2.13
CA PHE A 32 -8.70 -9.93 2.34
C PHE A 32 -8.14 -9.89 3.76
N SER A 33 -8.88 -9.33 4.70
CA SER A 33 -8.50 -9.24 6.11
C SER A 33 -7.25 -8.39 6.36
N GLY A 34 -6.97 -7.45 5.46
CA GLY A 34 -5.88 -6.51 5.63
C GLY A 34 -6.23 -5.47 6.69
N LYS A 35 -5.25 -5.17 7.53
CA LYS A 35 -5.37 -4.19 8.59
C LYS A 35 -4.29 -3.13 8.43
N PHE A 36 -4.70 -1.88 8.32
CA PHE A 36 -3.73 -0.78 8.22
C PHE A 36 -3.05 -0.56 9.56
N LEU A 37 -1.73 -0.68 9.58
CA LEU A 37 -0.90 -0.38 10.76
C LEU A 37 -0.28 1.00 10.66
N VAL A 38 0.13 1.38 9.46
CA VAL A 38 0.65 2.70 9.15
C VAL A 38 -0.06 3.19 7.89
N ARG A 39 -0.58 4.40 7.94
CA ARG A 39 -1.33 4.96 6.83
C ARG A 39 -1.02 6.45 6.70
N GLY A 40 0.15 6.75 6.16
CA GLY A 40 0.69 8.10 6.19
C GLY A 40 1.15 8.45 7.60
N GLY A 41 1.02 9.69 7.96
CA GLY A 41 1.44 10.13 9.28
C GLY A 41 2.87 10.65 9.32
N LYS A 42 3.28 11.06 10.49
CA LYS A 42 4.59 11.66 10.71
C LYS A 42 5.70 10.64 10.45
N ASN A 43 6.70 11.04 9.68
CA ASN A 43 7.83 10.17 9.40
C ASN A 43 9.13 10.98 9.35
N ARG A 44 10.23 10.28 9.47
CA ARG A 44 11.58 10.85 9.30
C ARG A 44 12.41 9.86 8.52
N THR A 45 13.00 10.32 7.43
CA THR A 45 13.96 9.52 6.66
C THR A 45 15.34 9.71 7.23
N ASN A 46 15.96 8.62 7.68
CA ASN A 46 17.34 8.66 8.19
C ASN A 46 18.35 8.40 7.08
N ASP A 47 18.00 7.49 6.17
CA ASP A 47 18.85 7.11 5.04
C ASP A 47 17.98 6.91 3.81
N GLY A 48 18.48 7.29 2.66
CA GLY A 48 17.76 7.13 1.39
C GLY A 48 16.98 8.36 0.99
N ILE A 49 16.00 8.16 0.12
CA ILE A 49 15.18 9.23 -0.43
C ILE A 49 14.06 9.59 0.54
N ASP A 50 13.84 10.88 0.77
CA ASP A 50 12.71 11.34 1.57
C ASP A 50 11.40 10.83 0.99
N SER A 51 10.59 10.21 1.84
CA SER A 51 9.30 9.69 1.42
C SER A 51 8.18 10.60 1.93
N PRO A 52 7.28 11.05 1.02
CA PRO A 52 6.12 11.83 1.44
C PRO A 52 5.07 10.99 2.17
N ARG A 53 5.11 9.66 2.04
CA ARG A 53 4.08 8.82 2.60
C ARG A 53 4.55 7.37 2.72
N ASN A 54 4.22 6.74 3.86
CA ASN A 54 4.46 5.32 4.08
C ASN A 54 3.16 4.64 4.47
N VAL A 55 2.96 3.41 3.99
CA VAL A 55 1.79 2.60 4.33
C VAL A 55 2.25 1.19 4.67
N VAL A 56 1.74 0.66 5.77
CA VAL A 56 1.98 -0.74 6.14
C VAL A 56 0.63 -1.39 6.40
N VAL A 57 0.39 -2.51 5.74
CA VAL A 57 -0.84 -3.28 5.92
C VAL A 57 -0.47 -4.68 6.40
N GLU A 58 -1.14 -5.16 7.43
CA GLU A 58 -0.95 -6.50 7.97
C GLU A 58 -2.00 -7.44 7.41
N PHE A 59 -1.56 -8.63 7.00
CA PHE A 59 -2.43 -9.72 6.54
C PHE A 59 -2.23 -10.97 7.38
N PRO A 60 -3.23 -11.88 7.43
CA PRO A 60 -3.11 -13.11 8.22
C PRO A 60 -1.93 -13.98 7.82
N ASP A 61 -1.59 -14.01 6.52
CA ASP A 61 -0.49 -14.81 6.00
C ASP A 61 0.00 -14.24 4.66
N TYR A 62 1.11 -14.78 4.20
CA TYR A 62 1.76 -14.34 2.97
C TYR A 62 0.88 -14.55 1.74
N ASN A 63 0.26 -15.72 1.62
CA ASN A 63 -0.57 -16.03 0.45
C ASN A 63 -1.75 -15.08 0.33
N THR A 64 -2.40 -14.75 1.44
CA THR A 64 -3.51 -13.79 1.46
C THR A 64 -3.06 -12.40 1.02
N ALA A 65 -1.88 -11.97 1.48
CA ALA A 65 -1.31 -10.67 1.07
C ALA A 65 -1.07 -10.63 -0.45
N VAL A 66 -0.53 -11.72 -1.02
CA VAL A 66 -0.30 -11.84 -2.46
C VAL A 66 -1.62 -11.86 -3.23
N GLU A 67 -2.58 -12.66 -2.78
CA GLU A 67 -3.89 -12.75 -3.41
C GLU A 67 -4.61 -11.41 -3.44
N CYS A 68 -4.49 -10.64 -2.36
CA CYS A 68 -5.08 -9.31 -2.29
C CYS A 68 -4.50 -8.40 -3.35
N TYR A 69 -3.19 -8.37 -3.49
CA TYR A 69 -2.52 -7.52 -4.49
C TYR A 69 -2.94 -7.92 -5.91
N ASP A 70 -3.04 -9.21 -6.18
CA ASP A 70 -3.37 -9.73 -7.51
C ASP A 70 -4.87 -9.73 -7.79
N SER A 71 -5.70 -9.42 -6.80
CA SER A 71 -7.15 -9.43 -6.95
C SER A 71 -7.61 -8.37 -7.96
N LYS A 72 -8.72 -8.67 -8.63
CA LYS A 72 -9.34 -7.73 -9.56
C LYS A 72 -9.68 -6.41 -8.88
N GLU A 73 -10.27 -6.51 -7.68
CA GLU A 73 -10.71 -5.34 -6.92
C GLU A 73 -9.53 -4.41 -6.60
N TYR A 74 -8.41 -4.98 -6.14
CA TYR A 74 -7.25 -4.15 -5.82
C TYR A 74 -6.61 -3.60 -7.10
N GLN A 75 -6.48 -4.41 -8.14
CA GLN A 75 -5.88 -3.96 -9.40
C GLN A 75 -6.66 -2.84 -10.06
N GLU A 76 -7.99 -2.84 -9.94
CA GLU A 76 -8.81 -1.73 -10.41
C GLU A 76 -8.46 -0.44 -9.66
N ALA A 77 -8.26 -0.52 -8.36
CA ALA A 77 -7.81 0.62 -7.56
C ALA A 77 -6.40 1.05 -7.96
N HIS A 78 -5.49 0.09 -8.09
CA HIS A 78 -4.09 0.35 -8.46
C HIS A 78 -3.97 1.07 -9.79
N ASN A 79 -4.82 0.76 -10.75
CA ASN A 79 -4.80 1.41 -12.05
C ASN A 79 -5.01 2.92 -11.98
N ILE A 80 -5.69 3.40 -10.95
CA ILE A 80 -5.90 4.83 -10.72
C ILE A 80 -4.57 5.54 -10.46
N LEU A 81 -3.61 4.84 -9.83
CA LEU A 81 -2.31 5.42 -9.49
C LEU A 81 -1.33 5.49 -10.65
N LYS A 82 -1.53 4.70 -11.71
CA LYS A 82 -0.56 4.61 -12.80
C LYS A 82 -0.27 5.98 -13.41
N GLY A 83 1.02 6.33 -13.46
CA GLY A 83 1.47 7.61 -13.99
C GLY A 83 1.32 8.79 -13.05
N HIS A 84 0.80 8.58 -11.84
CA HIS A 84 0.54 9.66 -10.88
C HIS A 84 1.37 9.60 -9.61
N VAL A 85 2.03 8.47 -9.39
CA VAL A 85 2.92 8.28 -8.23
C VAL A 85 4.11 7.43 -8.63
N VAL A 86 5.18 7.54 -7.85
CA VAL A 86 6.29 6.61 -7.88
C VAL A 86 6.39 6.04 -6.48
N ARG A 87 6.27 4.72 -6.35
CA ARG A 87 6.33 4.09 -5.05
C ARG A 87 7.03 2.74 -5.12
N HIS A 88 7.57 2.34 -3.99
CA HIS A 88 8.10 1.01 -3.76
C HIS A 88 7.06 0.24 -2.95
N HIS A 89 6.60 -0.90 -3.46
CA HIS A 89 5.61 -1.73 -2.81
C HIS A 89 6.14 -3.16 -2.72
N GLN A 90 6.19 -3.70 -1.52
CA GLN A 90 6.77 -5.01 -1.28
C GLN A 90 5.90 -5.81 -0.33
N ILE A 91 5.83 -7.11 -0.55
CA ILE A 91 5.13 -8.04 0.32
C ILE A 91 6.17 -8.83 1.07
N VAL A 92 6.10 -8.82 2.41
CA VAL A 92 7.11 -9.42 3.27
C VAL A 92 6.44 -10.28 4.33
N GLU A 93 6.95 -11.50 4.51
CA GLU A 93 6.48 -12.36 5.60
C GLU A 93 7.11 -11.90 6.91
N GLY A 94 6.32 -11.93 7.98
CA GLY A 94 6.77 -11.52 9.30
C GLY A 94 7.78 -12.48 9.91
N GLY A 95 8.60 -11.95 10.79
CA GLY A 95 9.60 -12.73 11.51
C GLY A 95 9.07 -13.47 12.72
#